data_974dd842b493b6538226ee05a7932109
#
_entry.id   974dd842b493b6538226ee05a7932109
#
_cell.length_a   1.000
_cell.length_b   1.000
_cell.length_c   1.000
_cell.angle_alpha   90.00
_cell.angle_beta   90.00
_cell.angle_gamma   90.00
#
_symmetry.space_group_name_H-M   'P 1'
#
loop_
_entity.id
_entity.type
_entity.pdbx_description
1 polymer ?
#
loop_
_entity_poly.entity_id
_entity_poly.type
_entity_poly.pdbx_seq_one_letter_code
_entity_poly.pdbx_strand_id
1 'polypeptide(L)'
;LLKPHSDTGSQVILLGQAHGHMGVLDYFNRKQTFWSTVTRAYDSLAAEHDLMILEGAGSPAEINLKSHDLVNMRMAAHAGASVLLVGDIDRGGVYASFLGTWLTFTPAERHLLAGYLVNRFRGDASLLASAHRTMHTFTGVPVLGTIPFIPHLGIPEEDMAGFFWTHRDESGPAAPDTLDIAVVVPQHVSNYTDFAPLAAEPDVRLRSVRRAEDWGTPQVVILPGSKSVVADLAVLQRCGLAELIVQHARKGGWIFGICGGLQMLGQSLLDPDSVESRSSETPGLGLMELWSTFMPGKTLVQVPEAQTPLGVPSSGYEIHHARTEHGPSARPLFMRPARSADDTGVCGYVTGRCWATYLHGIFDNDTFRRTWIDHVRADLGMQAQGRILVRYDLERALDRLAAVVREHVDMETIYQRLGLS
;
A
#
# COMPACT_ATOMS: atom_id res chain seq x y z
N LEU A 1 6.95 10.33 11.06
CA LEU A 1 6.02 9.49 10.33
C LEU A 1 4.78 9.22 11.19
N LEU A 2 3.61 9.29 10.58
CA LEU A 2 2.33 8.92 11.23
C LEU A 2 1.87 7.60 10.64
N LYS A 3 1.58 6.64 11.50
CA LYS A 3 0.96 5.39 11.12
C LYS A 3 -0.47 5.35 11.67
N PRO A 4 -1.51 5.47 10.83
CA PRO A 4 -2.89 5.40 11.30
C PRO A 4 -3.14 4.09 12.06
N HIS A 5 -3.77 4.18 13.24
CA HIS A 5 -4.12 3.03 14.07
C HIS A 5 -5.64 2.90 14.23
N SER A 6 -6.35 4.03 14.17
CA SER A 6 -7.81 4.11 14.22
C SER A 6 -8.28 5.35 13.45
N ASP A 7 -9.59 5.53 13.30
CA ASP A 7 -10.17 6.72 12.66
C ASP A 7 -9.79 8.05 13.33
N THR A 8 -9.37 8.00 14.61
CA THR A 8 -9.12 9.18 15.43
C THR A 8 -7.70 9.24 16.01
N GLY A 9 -6.82 8.30 15.68
CA GLY A 9 -5.49 8.24 16.26
C GLY A 9 -4.44 7.60 15.37
N SER A 10 -3.19 8.03 15.56
CA SER A 10 -2.03 7.51 14.85
C SER A 10 -0.89 7.17 15.80
N GLN A 11 -0.14 6.14 15.48
CA GLN A 11 1.16 5.92 16.09
C GLN A 11 2.16 6.91 15.49
N VAL A 12 2.83 7.67 16.32
CA VAL A 12 3.91 8.57 15.90
C VAL A 12 5.21 7.80 15.91
N ILE A 13 5.91 7.82 14.77
CA ILE A 13 7.24 7.24 14.60
C ILE A 13 8.24 8.39 14.46
N LEU A 14 9.21 8.45 15.34
CA LEU A 14 10.25 9.47 15.34
C LEU A 14 11.63 8.80 15.22
N LEU A 15 12.38 9.15 14.17
CA LEU A 15 13.69 8.55 13.86
C LEU A 15 13.65 7.01 13.85
N GLY A 16 12.61 6.43 13.25
CA GLY A 16 12.43 4.97 13.15
C GLY A 16 11.89 4.29 14.41
N GLN A 17 11.71 5.02 15.51
CA GLN A 17 11.22 4.47 16.77
C GLN A 17 9.79 4.92 17.09
N ALA A 18 8.99 4.02 17.67
CA ALA A 18 7.64 4.34 18.12
C ALA A 18 7.70 5.34 19.30
N HIS A 19 7.08 6.50 19.13
CA HIS A 19 7.02 7.58 20.13
C HIS A 19 5.69 7.62 20.88
N GLY A 20 4.83 6.63 20.67
CA GLY A 20 3.52 6.49 21.31
C GLY A 20 2.36 6.72 20.34
N HIS A 21 1.16 6.51 20.89
CA HIS A 21 -0.10 6.75 20.19
C HIS A 21 -0.59 8.16 20.53
N MET A 22 -1.03 8.90 19.53
CA MET A 22 -1.58 10.23 19.70
C MET A 22 -2.92 10.34 18.98
N GLY A 23 -3.92 10.89 19.64
CA GLY A 23 -5.14 11.34 19.00
C GLY A 23 -4.85 12.53 18.08
N VAL A 24 -5.76 12.82 17.16
CA VAL A 24 -5.60 13.92 16.18
C VAL A 24 -5.29 15.24 16.86
N LEU A 25 -6.04 15.61 17.90
CA LEU A 25 -5.86 16.88 18.64
C LEU A 25 -4.53 16.93 19.40
N ASP A 26 -4.13 15.82 20.06
CA ASP A 26 -2.86 15.74 20.78
C ASP A 26 -1.67 15.87 19.84
N TYR A 27 -1.73 15.20 18.67
CA TYR A 27 -0.71 15.34 17.64
C TYR A 27 -0.64 16.79 17.15
N PHE A 28 -1.79 17.42 16.87
CA PHE A 28 -1.85 18.81 16.45
C PHE A 28 -1.16 19.75 17.42
N ASN A 29 -1.38 19.57 18.71
CA ASN A 29 -0.79 20.41 19.76
C ASN A 29 0.73 20.16 19.92
N ARG A 30 1.19 18.93 19.67
CA ARG A 30 2.58 18.53 19.92
C ARG A 30 3.46 18.54 18.67
N LYS A 31 2.91 18.50 17.46
CA LYS A 31 3.72 18.35 16.24
C LYS A 31 4.79 19.42 16.04
N GLN A 32 4.56 20.63 16.57
CA GLN A 32 5.57 21.70 16.53
C GLN A 32 6.84 21.34 17.31
N THR A 33 6.75 20.50 18.34
CA THR A 33 7.93 20.04 19.11
C THR A 33 8.83 19.11 18.29
N PHE A 34 8.32 18.50 17.22
CA PHE A 34 9.09 17.63 16.34
C PHE A 34 9.89 18.40 15.29
N TRP A 35 9.62 19.71 15.09
CA TRP A 35 10.25 20.50 14.05
C TRP A 35 11.77 20.45 14.08
N SER A 36 12.39 20.62 15.24
CA SER A 36 13.84 20.54 15.39
C SER A 36 14.43 19.17 15.04
N THR A 37 13.66 18.10 15.21
CA THR A 37 14.09 16.76 14.80
C THR A 37 13.95 16.57 13.29
N VAL A 38 12.87 17.09 12.69
CA VAL A 38 12.65 17.06 11.24
C VAL A 38 13.76 17.81 10.51
N THR A 39 14.06 19.05 10.93
CA THR A 39 15.11 19.85 10.29
C THR A 39 16.49 19.22 10.43
N ARG A 40 16.87 18.72 11.61
CA ARG A 40 18.14 18.01 11.78
C ARG A 40 18.27 16.77 10.90
N ALA A 41 17.18 15.99 10.76
CA ALA A 41 17.20 14.83 9.89
C ALA A 41 17.37 15.22 8.43
N TYR A 42 16.68 16.28 7.98
CA TYR A 42 16.86 16.84 6.65
C TYR A 42 18.29 17.35 6.43
N ASP A 43 18.79 18.19 7.34
CA ASP A 43 20.12 18.80 7.22
C ASP A 43 21.23 17.74 7.16
N SER A 44 21.07 16.64 7.93
CA SER A 44 22.00 15.49 7.88
C SER A 44 21.98 14.81 6.51
N LEU A 45 20.79 14.52 5.95
CA LEU A 45 20.67 13.91 4.64
C LEU A 45 21.15 14.83 3.52
N ALA A 46 20.82 16.12 3.59
CA ALA A 46 21.24 17.11 2.61
C ALA A 46 22.78 17.30 2.57
N ALA A 47 23.46 17.06 3.68
CA ALA A 47 24.93 17.11 3.72
C ALA A 47 25.59 15.90 3.03
N GLU A 48 24.86 14.83 2.79
CA GLU A 48 25.35 13.57 2.19
C GLU A 48 24.98 13.44 0.70
N HIS A 49 24.11 14.32 0.17
CA HIS A 49 23.53 14.18 -1.16
C HIS A 49 23.57 15.49 -1.95
N ASP A 50 23.89 15.40 -3.23
CA ASP A 50 23.96 16.55 -4.14
C ASP A 50 22.57 17.12 -4.45
N LEU A 51 21.52 16.31 -4.40
CA LEU A 51 20.14 16.68 -4.68
C LEU A 51 19.18 16.01 -3.70
N MET A 52 18.29 16.81 -3.14
CA MET A 52 17.18 16.32 -2.30
C MET A 52 15.83 16.50 -3.02
N ILE A 53 15.06 15.44 -3.10
CA ILE A 53 13.67 15.46 -3.58
C ILE A 53 12.75 15.30 -2.39
N LEU A 54 11.88 16.30 -2.17
CA LEU A 54 10.93 16.34 -1.07
C LEU A 54 9.51 16.15 -1.62
N GLU A 55 8.78 15.23 -1.04
CA GLU A 55 7.36 15.06 -1.30
C GLU A 55 6.55 15.62 -0.12
N GLY A 56 5.57 16.46 -0.43
CA GLY A 56 4.62 16.97 0.55
C GLY A 56 3.56 15.91 0.90
N ALA A 57 2.77 16.18 1.94
CA ALA A 57 1.64 15.34 2.32
C ALA A 57 0.35 16.17 2.40
N GLY A 58 -0.73 15.64 1.84
CA GLY A 58 -1.99 16.36 1.69
C GLY A 58 -1.85 17.55 0.72
N SER A 59 -2.53 18.64 1.01
CA SER A 59 -2.48 19.85 0.18
C SER A 59 -1.87 21.03 0.93
N PRO A 60 -0.98 21.82 0.31
CA PRO A 60 -0.49 23.06 0.91
C PRO A 60 -1.56 24.16 0.99
N ALA A 61 -2.74 23.93 0.37
CA ALA A 61 -3.88 24.86 0.37
C ALA A 61 -4.86 24.64 1.53
N GLU A 62 -4.62 23.65 2.40
CA GLU A 62 -5.45 23.41 3.59
C GLU A 62 -5.32 24.56 4.60
N ILE A 63 -6.17 25.58 4.45
CA ILE A 63 -6.10 26.85 5.20
C ILE A 63 -6.16 26.62 6.71
N ASN A 64 -7.01 25.68 7.15
CA ASN A 64 -7.19 25.31 8.55
C ASN A 64 -5.96 24.58 9.14
N LEU A 65 -5.11 23.99 8.31
CA LEU A 65 -3.92 23.22 8.74
C LEU A 65 -2.62 24.00 8.54
N LYS A 66 -2.66 25.13 7.83
CA LYS A 66 -1.46 25.84 7.37
C LYS A 66 -0.55 26.29 8.51
N SER A 67 -1.09 26.79 9.62
CA SER A 67 -0.30 27.22 10.79
C SER A 67 0.46 26.05 11.47
N HIS A 68 0.09 24.83 11.15
CA HIS A 68 0.67 23.61 11.70
C HIS A 68 1.41 22.77 10.65
N ASP A 69 1.65 23.33 9.47
CA ASP A 69 2.40 22.65 8.41
C ASP A 69 3.82 22.27 8.88
N LEU A 70 4.26 21.07 8.56
CA LEU A 70 5.62 20.57 8.78
C LEU A 70 6.25 20.03 7.50
N VAL A 71 5.44 19.63 6.51
CA VAL A 71 5.89 18.78 5.40
C VAL A 71 5.80 19.46 4.04
N ASN A 72 4.97 20.52 3.92
CA ASN A 72 4.78 21.23 2.67
C ASN A 72 5.63 22.53 2.64
N MET A 73 5.00 23.71 2.64
CA MET A 73 5.69 24.98 2.42
C MET A 73 6.67 25.36 3.52
N ARG A 74 6.43 24.92 4.76
CA ARG A 74 7.40 25.15 5.85
C ARG A 74 8.70 24.39 5.64
N MET A 75 8.60 23.12 5.20
CA MET A 75 9.79 22.34 4.88
C MET A 75 10.48 22.87 3.63
N ALA A 76 9.72 23.23 2.60
CA ALA A 76 10.25 23.86 1.41
C ALA A 76 11.02 25.16 1.72
N ALA A 77 10.51 25.97 2.64
CA ALA A 77 11.19 27.19 3.08
C ALA A 77 12.50 26.91 3.84
N HIS A 78 12.50 25.89 4.71
CA HIS A 78 13.73 25.45 5.42
C HIS A 78 14.79 24.96 4.44
N ALA A 79 14.37 24.16 3.47
CA ALA A 79 15.26 23.57 2.47
C ALA A 79 15.72 24.55 1.37
N GLY A 80 15.10 25.73 1.28
CA GLY A 80 15.29 26.62 0.12
C GLY A 80 14.83 25.97 -1.20
N ALA A 81 13.84 25.08 -1.15
CA ALA A 81 13.46 24.24 -2.27
C ALA A 81 12.71 24.98 -3.37
N SER A 82 12.96 24.62 -4.62
CA SER A 82 12.12 24.96 -5.76
C SER A 82 10.87 24.09 -5.76
N VAL A 83 9.70 24.68 -5.55
CA VAL A 83 8.43 23.94 -5.41
C VAL A 83 7.76 23.77 -6.77
N LEU A 84 7.41 22.52 -7.11
CA LEU A 84 6.55 22.18 -8.24
C LEU A 84 5.17 21.78 -7.69
N LEU A 85 4.13 22.53 -8.06
CA LEU A 85 2.75 22.21 -7.67
C LEU A 85 2.12 21.31 -8.71
N VAL A 86 1.83 20.07 -8.32
CA VAL A 86 1.23 19.07 -9.21
C VAL A 86 -0.28 19.01 -8.98
N GLY A 87 -1.06 19.00 -10.06
CA GLY A 87 -2.51 18.91 -10.01
C GLY A 87 -3.06 17.81 -10.92
N ASP A 88 -4.02 17.04 -10.42
CA ASP A 88 -4.72 16.00 -11.16
C ASP A 88 -5.88 16.60 -11.96
N ILE A 89 -5.79 16.57 -13.30
CA ILE A 89 -6.81 17.14 -14.18
C ILE A 89 -8.05 16.23 -14.32
N ASP A 90 -7.93 14.94 -14.06
CA ASP A 90 -9.05 13.99 -14.13
C ASP A 90 -10.19 14.36 -13.15
N ARG A 91 -9.86 15.04 -12.06
CA ARG A 91 -10.82 15.52 -11.06
C ARG A 91 -11.59 16.77 -11.50
N GLY A 92 -11.16 17.41 -12.58
CA GLY A 92 -11.70 18.70 -13.06
C GLY A 92 -11.23 19.90 -12.24
N GLY A 93 -11.26 21.09 -12.84
CA GLY A 93 -10.95 22.34 -12.16
C GLY A 93 -9.48 22.54 -11.75
N VAL A 94 -8.51 21.84 -12.36
CA VAL A 94 -7.10 21.89 -11.97
C VAL A 94 -6.50 23.29 -11.93
N TYR A 95 -6.83 24.16 -12.90
CA TYR A 95 -6.33 25.53 -12.93
C TYR A 95 -6.94 26.40 -11.82
N ALA A 96 -8.21 26.19 -11.49
CA ALA A 96 -8.83 26.87 -10.34
C ALA A 96 -8.18 26.39 -9.02
N SER A 97 -7.84 25.13 -8.93
CA SER A 97 -7.11 24.56 -7.79
C SER A 97 -5.71 25.17 -7.66
N PHE A 98 -4.96 25.29 -8.77
CA PHE A 98 -3.65 25.97 -8.79
C PHE A 98 -3.75 27.43 -8.34
N LEU A 99 -4.68 28.18 -8.90
CA LEU A 99 -4.89 29.57 -8.55
C LEU A 99 -5.32 29.74 -7.09
N GLY A 100 -6.25 28.90 -6.62
CA GLY A 100 -6.69 28.87 -5.23
C GLY A 100 -5.53 28.58 -4.28
N THR A 101 -4.71 27.59 -4.59
CA THR A 101 -3.50 27.25 -3.80
C THR A 101 -2.52 28.44 -3.77
N TRP A 102 -2.23 29.04 -4.92
CA TRP A 102 -1.35 30.20 -5.00
C TRP A 102 -1.87 31.39 -4.18
N LEU A 103 -3.18 31.63 -4.17
CA LEU A 103 -3.81 32.69 -3.36
C LEU A 103 -3.64 32.46 -1.86
N THR A 104 -3.60 31.22 -1.40
CA THR A 104 -3.37 30.88 0.01
C THR A 104 -1.91 31.04 0.46
N PHE A 105 -0.98 31.15 -0.50
CA PHE A 105 0.44 31.31 -0.20
C PHE A 105 0.78 32.73 0.22
N THR A 106 1.64 32.85 1.21
CA THR A 106 2.29 34.10 1.57
C THR A 106 3.24 34.57 0.45
N PRO A 107 3.64 35.85 0.39
CA PRO A 107 4.62 36.32 -0.59
C PRO A 107 5.93 35.50 -0.58
N ALA A 108 6.41 35.11 0.59
CA ALA A 108 7.62 34.28 0.72
C ALA A 108 7.42 32.88 0.14
N GLU A 109 6.26 32.24 0.39
CA GLU A 109 5.95 30.93 -0.18
C GLU A 109 5.77 30.97 -1.70
N ARG A 110 5.17 32.05 -2.23
CA ARG A 110 5.04 32.26 -3.69
C ARG A 110 6.39 32.33 -4.39
N HIS A 111 7.42 32.85 -3.73
CA HIS A 111 8.78 32.90 -4.26
C HIS A 111 9.42 31.53 -4.43
N LEU A 112 9.01 30.55 -3.64
CA LEU A 112 9.48 29.18 -3.76
C LEU A 112 8.83 28.42 -4.93
N LEU A 113 7.66 28.87 -5.40
CA LEU A 113 6.93 28.19 -6.46
C LEU A 113 7.61 28.38 -7.81
N ALA A 114 8.20 27.33 -8.33
CA ALA A 114 8.95 27.31 -9.59
C ALA A 114 8.05 27.02 -10.80
N GLY A 115 6.98 26.23 -10.62
CA GLY A 115 6.10 25.87 -11.71
C GLY A 115 4.90 25.03 -11.30
N TYR A 116 3.98 24.87 -12.25
CA TYR A 116 2.84 23.97 -12.17
C TYR A 116 3.03 22.79 -13.08
N LEU A 117 2.59 21.59 -12.67
CA LEU A 117 2.52 20.37 -13.49
C LEU A 117 1.07 19.88 -13.53
N VAL A 118 0.53 19.74 -14.73
CA VAL A 118 -0.77 19.11 -14.96
C VAL A 118 -0.56 17.63 -15.12
N ASN A 119 -1.16 16.81 -14.28
CA ASN A 119 -0.99 15.36 -14.30
C ASN A 119 -2.25 14.64 -14.78
N ARG A 120 -2.09 13.42 -15.33
CA ARG A 120 -3.14 12.51 -15.78
C ARG A 120 -4.00 13.05 -16.92
N PHE A 121 -3.44 13.86 -17.80
CA PHE A 121 -4.18 14.44 -18.91
C PHE A 121 -4.54 13.39 -19.96
N ARG A 122 -5.78 13.45 -20.45
CA ARG A 122 -6.28 12.63 -21.56
C ARG A 122 -6.70 13.55 -22.71
N GLY A 123 -6.13 13.33 -23.88
CA GLY A 123 -6.44 14.10 -25.08
C GLY A 123 -5.27 14.90 -25.64
N ASP A 124 -5.56 15.94 -26.43
CA ASP A 124 -4.56 16.77 -27.08
C ASP A 124 -4.13 17.93 -26.15
N ALA A 125 -2.88 17.88 -25.67
CA ALA A 125 -2.34 18.87 -24.74
C ALA A 125 -2.30 20.30 -25.32
N SER A 126 -2.34 20.46 -26.64
CA SER A 126 -2.37 21.79 -27.28
C SER A 126 -3.60 22.61 -26.89
N LEU A 127 -4.71 21.95 -26.54
CA LEU A 127 -5.95 22.59 -26.07
C LEU A 127 -5.76 23.31 -24.73
N LEU A 128 -4.75 22.97 -23.95
CA LEU A 128 -4.45 23.58 -22.66
C LEU A 128 -3.59 24.85 -22.76
N ALA A 129 -3.04 25.15 -23.94
CA ALA A 129 -2.10 26.27 -24.13
C ALA A 129 -2.67 27.63 -23.70
N SER A 130 -3.96 27.89 -23.92
CA SER A 130 -4.61 29.14 -23.47
C SER A 130 -4.71 29.20 -21.96
N ALA A 131 -5.03 28.09 -21.29
CA ALA A 131 -5.13 28.00 -19.84
C ALA A 131 -3.73 28.14 -19.19
N HIS A 132 -2.68 27.58 -19.78
CA HIS A 132 -1.30 27.77 -19.33
C HIS A 132 -0.89 29.27 -19.36
N ARG A 133 -1.18 29.98 -20.46
CA ARG A 133 -0.92 31.42 -20.55
C ARG A 133 -1.72 32.22 -19.53
N THR A 134 -2.97 31.88 -19.32
CA THR A 134 -3.82 32.52 -18.31
C THR A 134 -3.27 32.35 -16.91
N MET A 135 -2.82 31.14 -16.55
CA MET A 135 -2.17 30.87 -15.26
C MET A 135 -0.91 31.72 -15.08
N HIS A 136 -0.06 31.74 -16.10
CA HIS A 136 1.14 32.59 -16.06
C HIS A 136 0.80 34.06 -15.89
N THR A 137 -0.23 34.57 -16.58
CA THR A 137 -0.68 35.95 -16.45
C THR A 137 -1.15 36.28 -15.03
N PHE A 138 -1.86 35.36 -14.37
CA PHE A 138 -2.38 35.60 -13.02
C PHE A 138 -1.31 35.49 -11.93
N THR A 139 -0.37 34.56 -12.09
CA THR A 139 0.53 34.16 -10.99
C THR A 139 2.00 34.53 -11.22
N GLY A 140 2.39 34.84 -12.46
CA GLY A 140 3.77 35.01 -12.88
C GLY A 140 4.57 33.68 -12.93
N VAL A 141 3.91 32.54 -12.65
CA VAL A 141 4.56 31.23 -12.57
C VAL A 141 4.14 30.37 -13.77
N PRO A 142 5.07 29.73 -14.49
CA PRO A 142 4.76 28.93 -15.67
C PRO A 142 4.12 27.58 -15.32
N VAL A 143 3.34 27.04 -16.26
CA VAL A 143 3.04 25.61 -16.31
C VAL A 143 4.18 24.94 -17.07
N LEU A 144 4.95 24.10 -16.38
CA LEU A 144 6.17 23.47 -16.89
C LEU A 144 5.91 22.17 -17.64
N GLY A 145 4.71 21.59 -17.52
CA GLY A 145 4.40 20.39 -18.26
C GLY A 145 2.98 19.89 -18.07
N THR A 146 2.60 19.03 -19.02
CA THR A 146 1.34 18.27 -19.01
C THR A 146 1.65 16.81 -19.20
N ILE A 147 1.59 16.05 -18.11
CA ILE A 147 1.90 14.62 -18.09
C ILE A 147 0.65 13.85 -18.51
N PRO A 148 0.72 13.03 -19.56
CA PRO A 148 -0.42 12.26 -20.01
C PRO A 148 -0.80 11.17 -19.02
N PHE A 149 -2.04 10.72 -19.08
CA PHE A 149 -2.46 9.51 -18.39
C PHE A 149 -1.75 8.30 -19.01
N ILE A 150 -1.09 7.50 -18.16
CA ILE A 150 -0.33 6.33 -18.60
C ILE A 150 -1.12 5.07 -18.21
N PRO A 151 -1.78 4.39 -19.14
CA PRO A 151 -2.49 3.16 -18.82
C PRO A 151 -1.50 2.04 -18.49
N HIS A 152 -1.89 1.19 -17.56
CA HIS A 152 -1.12 0.00 -17.15
C HIS A 152 0.36 0.33 -16.86
N LEU A 153 0.58 1.38 -16.06
CA LEU A 153 1.93 1.82 -15.71
C LEU A 153 2.71 0.76 -14.92
N GLY A 154 2.01 -0.02 -14.09
CA GLY A 154 2.61 -1.08 -13.27
C GLY A 154 3.18 -0.59 -11.93
N ILE A 155 3.00 0.68 -11.60
CA ILE A 155 3.29 1.21 -10.26
C ILE A 155 2.07 0.97 -9.37
N PRO A 156 2.25 0.41 -8.15
CA PRO A 156 1.15 0.23 -7.21
C PRO A 156 0.44 1.56 -6.90
N GLU A 157 -0.87 1.51 -6.78
CA GLU A 157 -1.65 2.67 -6.31
C GLU A 157 -1.25 2.99 -4.86
N GLU A 158 -1.16 4.26 -4.50
CA GLU A 158 -0.87 4.67 -3.13
C GLU A 158 -2.10 4.52 -2.23
N ASP A 159 -3.28 4.74 -2.79
CA ASP A 159 -4.56 4.65 -2.11
C ASP A 159 -5.22 3.29 -2.27
N MET A 160 -5.57 2.66 -1.15
CA MET A 160 -6.39 1.45 -1.09
C MET A 160 -7.69 1.60 -1.89
N ALA A 161 -8.29 2.78 -1.87
CA ALA A 161 -9.50 3.08 -2.61
C ALA A 161 -9.30 2.93 -4.13
N GLY A 162 -8.20 3.47 -4.68
CA GLY A 162 -7.87 3.37 -6.11
C GLY A 162 -7.72 1.92 -6.56
N PHE A 163 -6.95 1.12 -5.83
CA PHE A 163 -6.71 -0.28 -6.16
C PHE A 163 -8.02 -1.10 -6.22
N PHE A 164 -8.89 -0.97 -5.21
CA PHE A 164 -10.14 -1.74 -5.17
C PHE A 164 -11.24 -1.18 -6.07
N TRP A 165 -11.19 0.10 -6.48
CA TRP A 165 -12.13 0.66 -7.44
C TRP A 165 -11.83 0.22 -8.88
N THR A 166 -10.57 0.15 -9.27
CA THR A 166 -10.17 -0.28 -10.62
C THR A 166 -10.46 -1.76 -10.89
N HIS A 167 -10.57 -2.58 -9.84
CA HIS A 167 -10.84 -4.03 -9.93
C HIS A 167 -12.28 -4.40 -9.52
N ARG A 168 -13.22 -3.43 -9.49
CA ARG A 168 -14.61 -3.63 -9.04
C ARG A 168 -15.58 -4.03 -10.15
N ASP A 169 -15.32 -3.69 -11.39
CA ASP A 169 -16.34 -3.69 -12.47
C ASP A 169 -16.50 -5.00 -13.23
N GLU A 170 -15.92 -6.11 -12.75
CA GLU A 170 -16.14 -7.40 -13.37
C GLU A 170 -17.22 -8.22 -12.63
N SER A 171 -18.48 -7.72 -12.60
CA SER A 171 -19.61 -8.38 -11.94
C SER A 171 -20.15 -9.61 -12.71
N GLY A 172 -19.63 -9.88 -13.91
CA GLY A 172 -19.99 -11.06 -14.72
C GLY A 172 -19.26 -12.34 -14.27
N PRO A 173 -19.59 -13.51 -14.84
CA PRO A 173 -18.80 -14.72 -14.65
C PRO A 173 -17.39 -14.53 -15.19
N ALA A 174 -16.39 -15.17 -14.56
CA ALA A 174 -15.03 -15.17 -15.07
C ALA A 174 -14.98 -15.74 -16.49
N ALA A 175 -14.07 -15.22 -17.32
CA ALA A 175 -13.84 -15.78 -18.63
C ALA A 175 -13.44 -17.27 -18.52
N PRO A 176 -13.75 -18.10 -19.52
CA PRO A 176 -13.28 -19.48 -19.53
C PRO A 176 -11.75 -19.54 -19.29
N ASP A 177 -11.31 -20.48 -18.48
CA ASP A 177 -9.90 -20.69 -18.12
C ASP A 177 -9.23 -19.54 -17.32
N THR A 178 -10.02 -18.67 -16.69
CA THR A 178 -9.54 -17.62 -15.78
C THR A 178 -9.73 -18.04 -14.33
N LEU A 179 -8.69 -17.92 -13.50
CA LEU A 179 -8.75 -18.20 -12.06
C LEU A 179 -9.41 -17.03 -11.33
N ASP A 180 -10.60 -17.26 -10.72
CA ASP A 180 -11.30 -16.22 -9.94
C ASP A 180 -10.79 -16.18 -8.51
N ILE A 181 -10.10 -15.09 -8.17
CA ILE A 181 -9.53 -14.82 -6.85
C ILE A 181 -10.31 -13.69 -6.18
N ALA A 182 -10.97 -13.99 -5.07
CA ALA A 182 -11.67 -13.03 -4.23
C ALA A 182 -10.77 -12.57 -3.06
N VAL A 183 -10.43 -11.30 -3.02
CA VAL A 183 -9.78 -10.67 -1.87
C VAL A 183 -10.87 -10.13 -0.95
N VAL A 184 -10.96 -10.66 0.26
CA VAL A 184 -11.87 -10.14 1.29
C VAL A 184 -11.30 -8.84 1.82
N VAL A 185 -12.07 -7.74 1.74
CA VAL A 185 -11.59 -6.40 2.07
C VAL A 185 -12.28 -5.91 3.34
N PRO A 186 -11.69 -6.17 4.54
CA PRO A 186 -12.17 -5.59 5.78
C PRO A 186 -11.87 -4.08 5.87
N GLN A 187 -12.29 -3.45 6.95
CA GLN A 187 -12.17 -1.99 7.11
C GLN A 187 -10.72 -1.51 7.22
N HIS A 188 -9.85 -2.30 7.88
CA HIS A 188 -8.48 -1.90 8.21
C HIS A 188 -7.42 -2.70 7.42
N VAL A 189 -7.68 -3.01 6.14
CA VAL A 189 -6.71 -3.68 5.27
C VAL A 189 -5.36 -2.98 5.32
N SER A 190 -4.29 -3.77 5.40
CA SER A 190 -2.93 -3.30 5.26
C SER A 190 -2.24 -3.96 4.07
N ASN A 191 -1.23 -3.28 3.50
CA ASN A 191 -0.38 -3.86 2.46
C ASN A 191 -1.16 -4.40 1.25
N TYR A 192 -2.18 -3.67 0.80
CA TYR A 192 -2.99 -4.05 -0.36
C TYR A 192 -2.17 -4.20 -1.66
N THR A 193 -0.96 -3.66 -1.69
CA THR A 193 0.01 -3.85 -2.77
C THR A 193 0.42 -5.32 -2.96
N ASP A 194 0.25 -6.18 -1.94
CA ASP A 194 0.48 -7.63 -2.03
C ASP A 194 -0.30 -8.29 -3.19
N PHE A 195 -1.39 -7.68 -3.64
CA PHE A 195 -2.27 -8.23 -4.66
C PHE A 195 -2.04 -7.66 -6.06
N ALA A 196 -1.28 -6.57 -6.19
CA ALA A 196 -1.01 -5.93 -7.49
C ALA A 196 -0.35 -6.90 -8.49
N PRO A 197 0.61 -7.75 -8.08
CA PRO A 197 1.18 -8.73 -9.00
C PRO A 197 0.19 -9.79 -9.48
N LEU A 198 -0.78 -10.19 -8.65
CA LEU A 198 -1.85 -11.11 -9.04
C LEU A 198 -2.83 -10.45 -10.03
N ALA A 199 -3.14 -9.17 -9.81
CA ALA A 199 -4.00 -8.41 -10.71
C ALA A 199 -3.38 -8.19 -12.10
N ALA A 200 -2.06 -8.26 -12.20
CA ALA A 200 -1.34 -8.12 -13.47
C ALA A 200 -1.37 -9.42 -14.31
N GLU A 201 -1.69 -10.58 -13.74
CA GLU A 201 -1.71 -11.86 -14.46
C GLU A 201 -2.94 -11.96 -15.38
N PRO A 202 -2.77 -12.24 -16.69
CA PRO A 202 -3.87 -12.21 -17.65
C PRO A 202 -4.86 -13.37 -17.51
N ASP A 203 -4.48 -14.44 -16.80
CA ASP A 203 -5.29 -15.62 -16.51
C ASP A 203 -5.84 -15.64 -15.08
N VAL A 204 -5.78 -14.48 -14.39
CA VAL A 204 -6.33 -14.25 -13.07
C VAL A 204 -7.37 -13.13 -13.13
N ARG A 205 -8.53 -13.38 -12.57
CA ARG A 205 -9.52 -12.39 -12.25
C ARG A 205 -9.44 -12.07 -10.77
N LEU A 206 -8.83 -10.95 -10.43
CA LEU A 206 -8.76 -10.49 -9.05
C LEU A 206 -9.91 -9.55 -8.77
N ARG A 207 -10.71 -9.82 -7.73
CA ARG A 207 -11.82 -8.96 -7.31
C ARG A 207 -11.89 -8.77 -5.82
N SER A 208 -12.39 -7.62 -5.40
CA SER A 208 -12.61 -7.30 -4.00
C SER A 208 -13.99 -7.75 -3.53
N VAL A 209 -14.06 -8.33 -2.33
CA VAL A 209 -15.32 -8.74 -1.68
C VAL A 209 -15.45 -8.00 -0.35
N ARG A 210 -16.42 -7.10 -0.25
CA ARG A 210 -16.69 -6.31 0.95
C ARG A 210 -17.98 -6.74 1.66
N ARG A 211 -18.92 -7.35 0.92
CA ARG A 211 -20.23 -7.75 1.40
C ARG A 211 -20.54 -9.15 0.91
N ALA A 212 -21.43 -9.85 1.61
CA ALA A 212 -21.83 -11.21 1.24
C ALA A 212 -22.41 -11.30 -0.19
N GLU A 213 -23.10 -10.26 -0.65
CA GLU A 213 -23.66 -10.17 -2.01
C GLU A 213 -22.59 -10.08 -3.11
N ASP A 214 -21.39 -9.62 -2.79
CA ASP A 214 -20.26 -9.53 -3.72
C ASP A 214 -19.49 -10.87 -3.82
N TRP A 215 -19.89 -11.91 -3.06
CA TRP A 215 -19.13 -13.17 -2.93
C TRP A 215 -18.97 -13.93 -4.25
N GLY A 216 -20.04 -14.09 -5.01
CA GLY A 216 -20.01 -14.88 -6.24
C GLY A 216 -19.58 -16.33 -6.00
N THR A 217 -18.75 -16.85 -6.90
CA THR A 217 -18.24 -18.24 -6.88
C THR A 217 -16.71 -18.27 -7.01
N PRO A 218 -15.96 -17.73 -6.05
CA PRO A 218 -14.50 -17.70 -6.15
C PRO A 218 -13.93 -19.11 -6.10
N GLN A 219 -12.81 -19.32 -6.81
CA GLN A 219 -12.01 -20.54 -6.69
C GLN A 219 -10.96 -20.39 -5.58
N VAL A 220 -10.46 -19.16 -5.38
CA VAL A 220 -9.53 -18.80 -4.32
C VAL A 220 -10.09 -17.64 -3.52
N VAL A 221 -9.94 -17.69 -2.21
CA VAL A 221 -10.24 -16.59 -1.29
C VAL A 221 -8.95 -16.15 -0.63
N ILE A 222 -8.64 -14.84 -0.68
CA ILE A 222 -7.50 -14.26 0.03
C ILE A 222 -7.99 -13.43 1.20
N LEU A 223 -7.45 -13.70 2.39
CA LEU A 223 -7.57 -12.87 3.58
C LEU A 223 -6.32 -11.99 3.68
N PRO A 224 -6.43 -10.67 3.54
CA PRO A 224 -5.30 -9.75 3.53
C PRO A 224 -4.71 -9.49 4.91
N GLY A 225 -3.61 -8.75 4.94
CA GLY A 225 -3.13 -8.11 6.16
C GLY A 225 -4.14 -7.13 6.74
N SER A 226 -4.12 -6.97 8.04
CA SER A 226 -4.98 -6.04 8.77
C SER A 226 -4.16 -5.23 9.78
N LYS A 227 -4.57 -3.96 9.97
CA LYS A 227 -4.03 -3.08 11.04
C LYS A 227 -4.74 -3.28 12.37
N SER A 228 -5.89 -3.98 12.37
CA SER A 228 -6.70 -4.28 13.55
C SER A 228 -7.44 -5.59 13.33
N VAL A 229 -6.75 -6.69 13.58
CA VAL A 229 -7.17 -8.05 13.23
C VAL A 229 -8.46 -8.43 13.94
N VAL A 230 -8.55 -8.15 15.25
CA VAL A 230 -9.73 -8.47 16.07
C VAL A 230 -10.96 -7.69 15.61
N ALA A 231 -10.81 -6.39 15.34
CA ALA A 231 -11.93 -5.56 14.85
C ALA A 231 -12.41 -5.99 13.47
N ASP A 232 -11.48 -6.28 12.57
CA ASP A 232 -11.80 -6.73 11.21
C ASP A 232 -12.47 -8.10 11.22
N LEU A 233 -11.99 -9.05 12.04
CA LEU A 233 -12.64 -10.35 12.20
C LEU A 233 -14.09 -10.21 12.71
N ALA A 234 -14.31 -9.32 13.68
CA ALA A 234 -15.66 -9.03 14.18
C ALA A 234 -16.56 -8.41 13.09
N VAL A 235 -16.01 -7.60 12.17
CA VAL A 235 -16.76 -7.09 11.00
C VAL A 235 -17.11 -8.23 10.07
N LEU A 236 -16.17 -9.11 9.72
CA LEU A 236 -16.43 -10.26 8.85
C LEU A 236 -17.51 -11.18 9.41
N GLN A 237 -17.52 -11.39 10.73
CA GLN A 237 -18.57 -12.17 11.41
C GLN A 237 -19.94 -11.49 11.30
N ARG A 238 -20.02 -10.19 11.58
CA ARG A 238 -21.29 -9.44 11.54
C ARG A 238 -21.89 -9.32 10.14
N CYS A 239 -21.08 -9.23 9.08
CA CYS A 239 -21.56 -9.09 7.71
C CYS A 239 -21.73 -10.44 6.97
N GLY A 240 -21.54 -11.57 7.66
CA GLY A 240 -21.74 -12.92 7.10
C GLY A 240 -20.59 -13.42 6.22
N LEU A 241 -19.52 -12.64 6.03
CA LEU A 241 -18.37 -13.09 5.24
C LEU A 241 -17.59 -14.20 5.93
N ALA A 242 -17.51 -14.22 7.27
CA ALA A 242 -16.84 -15.28 8.02
C ALA A 242 -17.44 -16.65 7.72
N GLU A 243 -18.78 -16.77 7.71
CA GLU A 243 -19.48 -18.01 7.36
C GLU A 243 -19.21 -18.44 5.91
N LEU A 244 -19.18 -17.49 4.97
CA LEU A 244 -18.90 -17.78 3.56
C LEU A 244 -17.47 -18.29 3.37
N ILE A 245 -16.47 -17.71 4.07
CA ILE A 245 -15.07 -18.16 4.06
C ILE A 245 -14.98 -19.60 4.60
N VAL A 246 -15.61 -19.87 5.74
CA VAL A 246 -15.62 -21.21 6.35
C VAL A 246 -16.30 -22.24 5.44
N GLN A 247 -17.43 -21.87 4.85
CA GLN A 247 -18.15 -22.73 3.89
C GLN A 247 -17.32 -23.00 2.64
N HIS A 248 -16.60 -21.99 2.13
CA HIS A 248 -15.72 -22.11 0.98
C HIS A 248 -14.59 -23.14 1.26
N ALA A 249 -13.92 -23.04 2.41
CA ALA A 249 -12.91 -24.01 2.84
C ALA A 249 -13.49 -25.44 2.98
N ARG A 250 -14.65 -25.58 3.61
CA ARG A 250 -15.32 -26.88 3.79
C ARG A 250 -15.74 -27.54 2.47
N LYS A 251 -16.03 -26.75 1.45
CA LYS A 251 -16.30 -27.23 0.09
C LYS A 251 -15.02 -27.53 -0.71
N GLY A 252 -13.86 -27.41 -0.09
CA GLY A 252 -12.57 -27.66 -0.73
C GLY A 252 -12.06 -26.49 -1.57
N GLY A 253 -12.54 -25.28 -1.36
CA GLY A 253 -12.01 -24.07 -1.99
C GLY A 253 -10.63 -23.70 -1.45
N TRP A 254 -9.84 -22.98 -2.25
CA TRP A 254 -8.52 -22.48 -1.84
C TRP A 254 -8.63 -21.25 -0.98
N ILE A 255 -7.83 -21.19 0.09
CA ILE A 255 -7.69 -20.01 0.95
C ILE A 255 -6.21 -19.64 1.10
N PHE A 256 -5.91 -18.35 1.01
CA PHE A 256 -4.59 -17.81 1.30
C PHE A 256 -4.68 -16.66 2.30
N GLY A 257 -4.06 -16.81 3.48
CA GLY A 257 -4.01 -15.77 4.52
C GLY A 257 -2.67 -15.05 4.53
N ILE A 258 -2.69 -13.71 4.54
CA ILE A 258 -1.46 -12.91 4.66
C ILE A 258 -1.50 -12.13 5.98
N CYS A 259 -0.47 -12.26 6.81
CA CYS A 259 -0.28 -11.54 8.06
C CYS A 259 -1.52 -11.60 8.98
N GLY A 260 -2.33 -10.53 9.07
CA GLY A 260 -3.60 -10.55 9.79
C GLY A 260 -4.56 -11.64 9.31
N GLY A 261 -4.55 -11.92 8.00
CA GLY A 261 -5.33 -13.02 7.42
C GLY A 261 -4.89 -14.39 7.92
N LEU A 262 -3.58 -14.63 8.10
CA LEU A 262 -3.05 -15.84 8.75
C LEU A 262 -3.63 -15.98 10.16
N GLN A 263 -3.60 -14.88 10.92
CA GLN A 263 -4.07 -14.88 12.31
C GLN A 263 -5.57 -15.17 12.39
N MET A 264 -6.39 -14.57 11.50
CA MET A 264 -7.83 -14.81 11.43
C MET A 264 -8.19 -16.27 11.10
N LEU A 265 -7.36 -16.98 10.33
CA LEU A 265 -7.58 -18.39 9.97
C LEU A 265 -7.39 -19.34 11.14
N GLY A 266 -6.70 -18.91 12.21
CA GLY A 266 -6.40 -19.70 13.41
C GLY A 266 -7.61 -20.06 14.25
N GLN A 267 -7.34 -20.80 15.36
CA GLN A 267 -8.32 -21.16 16.38
C GLN A 267 -8.64 -19.98 17.29
N SER A 268 -7.60 -19.28 17.75
CA SER A 268 -7.72 -18.17 18.70
C SER A 268 -6.70 -17.08 18.45
N LEU A 269 -7.12 -15.85 18.73
CA LEU A 269 -6.32 -14.65 18.86
C LEU A 269 -6.23 -14.32 20.34
N LEU A 270 -5.04 -14.41 20.93
CA LEU A 270 -4.77 -14.16 22.35
C LEU A 270 -4.18 -12.77 22.54
N ASP A 271 -4.75 -11.98 23.43
CA ASP A 271 -4.33 -10.59 23.68
C ASP A 271 -4.24 -10.28 25.20
N PRO A 272 -3.31 -10.97 25.92
CA PRO A 272 -3.20 -10.82 27.35
C PRO A 272 -2.79 -9.38 27.79
N ASP A 273 -2.09 -8.67 26.92
CA ASP A 273 -1.56 -7.33 27.17
C ASP A 273 -2.43 -6.21 26.59
N SER A 274 -3.62 -6.53 26.05
CA SER A 274 -4.55 -5.58 25.41
C SER A 274 -3.89 -4.72 24.33
N VAL A 275 -3.11 -5.34 23.45
CA VAL A 275 -2.39 -4.70 22.34
C VAL A 275 -3.37 -4.23 21.25
N GLU A 276 -4.35 -5.05 20.91
CA GLU A 276 -5.38 -4.76 19.89
C GLU A 276 -6.79 -4.69 20.45
N SER A 277 -7.09 -5.42 21.52
CA SER A 277 -8.45 -5.54 22.03
C SER A 277 -8.49 -5.53 23.57
N ARG A 278 -9.70 -5.35 24.11
CA ARG A 278 -9.94 -5.50 25.56
C ARG A 278 -10.24 -6.94 25.96
N SER A 279 -10.48 -7.83 24.99
CA SER A 279 -10.69 -9.26 25.21
C SER A 279 -9.37 -9.96 25.24
N SER A 280 -9.10 -10.75 26.27
CA SER A 280 -7.87 -11.55 26.36
C SER A 280 -7.80 -12.68 25.35
N GLU A 281 -8.95 -13.08 24.80
CA GLU A 281 -9.06 -14.11 23.75
C GLU A 281 -10.24 -13.81 22.83
N THR A 282 -10.03 -14.02 21.52
CA THR A 282 -11.04 -13.90 20.47
C THR A 282 -10.97 -15.15 19.59
N PRO A 283 -12.07 -15.90 19.39
CA PRO A 283 -12.10 -17.03 18.48
C PRO A 283 -11.78 -16.60 17.06
N GLY A 284 -10.89 -17.33 16.37
CA GLY A 284 -10.61 -17.17 14.95
C GLY A 284 -11.65 -17.88 14.07
N LEU A 285 -11.33 -18.08 12.79
CA LEU A 285 -12.18 -18.82 11.84
C LEU A 285 -12.08 -20.34 12.01
N GLY A 286 -11.11 -20.85 12.78
CA GLY A 286 -10.94 -22.25 13.09
C GLY A 286 -10.57 -23.14 11.91
N LEU A 287 -9.97 -22.58 10.85
CA LEU A 287 -9.60 -23.30 9.64
C LEU A 287 -8.19 -23.91 9.69
N MET A 288 -7.36 -23.40 10.59
CA MET A 288 -6.00 -23.89 10.82
C MET A 288 -5.75 -24.04 12.33
N GLU A 289 -5.00 -25.04 12.75
CA GLU A 289 -4.58 -25.20 14.16
C GLU A 289 -3.46 -24.22 14.52
N LEU A 290 -3.82 -22.95 14.59
CA LEU A 290 -2.93 -21.85 14.91
C LEU A 290 -3.48 -21.05 16.09
N TRP A 291 -2.61 -20.64 16.99
CA TRP A 291 -2.91 -19.71 18.11
C TRP A 291 -1.96 -18.54 18.02
N SER A 292 -2.52 -17.35 17.80
CA SER A 292 -1.71 -16.13 17.65
C SER A 292 -1.82 -15.26 18.88
N THR A 293 -0.71 -15.02 19.56
CA THR A 293 -0.63 -14.15 20.73
C THR A 293 -0.08 -12.78 20.34
N PHE A 294 -0.84 -11.72 20.56
CA PHE A 294 -0.37 -10.35 20.32
C PHE A 294 0.66 -9.96 21.39
N MET A 295 1.73 -9.32 20.93
CA MET A 295 2.86 -8.92 21.75
C MET A 295 3.04 -7.39 21.67
N PRO A 296 3.48 -6.70 22.75
CA PRO A 296 3.72 -5.27 22.71
C PRO A 296 4.80 -4.84 21.70
N GLY A 297 5.75 -5.72 21.45
CA GLY A 297 6.82 -5.51 20.45
C GLY A 297 6.38 -5.85 19.02
N LYS A 298 6.88 -5.10 18.06
CA LYS A 298 6.60 -5.32 16.64
C LYS A 298 7.77 -6.07 15.97
N THR A 299 7.45 -7.14 15.24
CA THR A 299 8.37 -7.77 14.31
C THR A 299 8.41 -6.94 13.03
N LEU A 300 9.62 -6.52 12.62
CA LEU A 300 9.87 -5.87 11.33
C LEU A 300 11.14 -6.48 10.75
N VAL A 301 11.02 -7.22 9.66
CA VAL A 301 12.11 -8.00 9.09
C VAL A 301 12.03 -8.01 7.58
N GLN A 302 13.12 -7.65 6.93
CA GLN A 302 13.34 -7.95 5.52
C GLN A 302 13.70 -9.43 5.37
N VAL A 303 13.04 -10.11 4.44
CA VAL A 303 13.24 -11.52 4.13
C VAL A 303 13.70 -11.63 2.68
N PRO A 304 15.01 -11.58 2.42
CA PRO A 304 15.53 -11.63 1.05
C PRO A 304 15.28 -12.98 0.38
N GLU A 305 15.17 -14.05 1.18
CA GLU A 305 14.85 -15.38 0.69
C GLU A 305 14.07 -16.17 1.75
N ALA A 306 12.96 -16.76 1.34
CA ALA A 306 12.17 -17.71 2.10
C ALA A 306 11.92 -18.96 1.27
N GLN A 307 12.03 -20.13 1.89
CA GLN A 307 11.56 -21.39 1.32
C GLN A 307 10.03 -21.40 1.33
N THR A 308 9.43 -22.01 0.31
CA THR A 308 7.98 -22.09 0.17
C THR A 308 7.52 -23.54 -0.01
N PRO A 309 6.23 -23.85 0.18
CA PRO A 309 5.70 -25.20 0.00
C PRO A 309 5.92 -25.78 -1.40
N LEU A 310 6.20 -24.95 -2.39
CA LEU A 310 6.35 -25.33 -3.80
C LEU A 310 7.81 -25.60 -4.19
N GLY A 311 8.75 -25.50 -3.26
CA GLY A 311 10.18 -25.70 -3.53
C GLY A 311 10.83 -24.58 -4.35
N VAL A 312 10.11 -23.51 -4.65
CA VAL A 312 10.66 -22.28 -5.26
C VAL A 312 10.80 -21.21 -4.19
N PRO A 313 11.94 -20.52 -4.10
CA PRO A 313 12.11 -19.46 -3.11
C PRO A 313 11.21 -18.24 -3.42
N SER A 314 10.89 -17.47 -2.38
CA SER A 314 10.30 -16.16 -2.50
C SER A 314 11.02 -15.19 -1.57
N SER A 315 10.71 -13.91 -1.70
CA SER A 315 11.21 -12.84 -0.85
C SER A 315 10.05 -11.98 -0.35
N GLY A 316 10.32 -11.10 0.59
CA GLY A 316 9.32 -10.20 1.12
C GLY A 316 9.76 -9.58 2.43
N TYR A 317 8.80 -9.21 3.27
CA TYR A 317 9.05 -8.69 4.60
C TYR A 317 7.95 -9.10 5.57
N GLU A 318 8.29 -9.18 6.86
CA GLU A 318 7.34 -9.41 7.93
C GLU A 318 7.12 -8.12 8.72
N ILE A 319 5.86 -7.80 9.00
CA ILE A 319 5.48 -6.67 9.83
C ILE A 319 4.23 -6.98 10.64
N HIS A 320 4.40 -7.49 11.87
CA HIS A 320 3.29 -7.92 12.73
C HIS A 320 3.61 -7.79 14.22
N HIS A 321 2.59 -7.87 15.07
CA HIS A 321 2.71 -7.87 16.52
C HIS A 321 2.56 -9.25 17.15
N ALA A 322 2.20 -10.29 16.38
CA ALA A 322 1.85 -11.57 16.97
C ALA A 322 2.98 -12.61 16.87
N ARG A 323 3.02 -13.47 17.87
CA ARG A 323 3.71 -14.77 17.85
C ARG A 323 2.67 -15.86 17.62
N THR A 324 2.88 -16.72 16.63
CA THR A 324 1.96 -17.81 16.31
C THR A 324 2.56 -19.17 16.65
N GLU A 325 1.79 -19.94 17.41
CA GLU A 325 2.03 -21.34 17.71
C GLU A 325 1.13 -22.21 16.83
N HIS A 326 1.53 -23.44 16.57
CA HIS A 326 0.80 -24.34 15.68
C HIS A 326 0.60 -25.72 16.27
N GLY A 327 -0.51 -26.35 15.94
CA GLY A 327 -0.78 -27.77 16.17
C GLY A 327 -0.32 -28.64 15.00
N PRO A 328 -0.48 -29.97 15.14
CA PRO A 328 0.07 -30.96 14.21
C PRO A 328 -0.52 -30.88 12.79
N SER A 329 -1.73 -30.36 12.61
CA SER A 329 -2.35 -30.25 11.29
C SER A 329 -1.88 -29.02 10.50
N ALA A 330 -1.34 -28.01 11.17
CA ALA A 330 -0.79 -26.81 10.54
C ALA A 330 0.72 -26.96 10.34
N ARG A 331 1.15 -27.36 9.14
CA ARG A 331 2.56 -27.63 8.84
C ARG A 331 3.31 -26.33 8.55
N PRO A 332 4.46 -26.08 9.22
CA PRO A 332 5.30 -24.91 8.94
C PRO A 332 6.08 -25.13 7.64
N LEU A 333 5.59 -24.59 6.53
CA LEU A 333 6.18 -24.79 5.20
C LEU A 333 6.67 -23.49 4.53
N PHE A 334 6.44 -22.33 5.16
CA PHE A 334 7.11 -21.10 4.77
C PHE A 334 8.21 -20.81 5.78
N MET A 335 9.47 -20.84 5.33
CA MET A 335 10.64 -20.79 6.20
C MET A 335 11.61 -19.73 5.72
N ARG A 336 12.05 -18.84 6.61
CA ARG A 336 13.15 -17.91 6.40
C ARG A 336 14.36 -18.26 7.27
N PRO A 337 15.53 -17.67 7.03
CA PRO A 337 16.66 -17.82 7.94
C PRO A 337 16.29 -17.36 9.36
N ALA A 338 16.64 -18.17 10.36
CA ALA A 338 16.50 -17.81 11.76
C ALA A 338 17.45 -16.66 12.12
N ARG A 339 17.00 -15.70 12.96
CA ARG A 339 17.75 -14.51 13.36
C ARG A 339 18.44 -14.66 14.72
N SER A 340 17.97 -15.58 15.54
CA SER A 340 18.50 -15.89 16.86
C SER A 340 18.26 -17.38 17.17
N ALA A 341 18.82 -17.88 18.27
CA ALA A 341 18.64 -19.27 18.70
C ALA A 341 17.18 -19.62 19.01
N ASP A 342 16.39 -18.65 19.46
CA ASP A 342 14.97 -18.83 19.81
C ASP A 342 14.02 -18.55 18.62
N ASP A 343 14.54 -18.14 17.48
CA ASP A 343 13.76 -17.86 16.27
C ASP A 343 13.69 -19.09 15.39
N THR A 344 12.54 -19.70 15.28
CA THR A 344 12.32 -20.92 14.46
C THR A 344 12.45 -20.67 12.97
N GLY A 345 12.43 -19.40 12.51
CA GLY A 345 12.41 -19.06 11.09
C GLY A 345 11.09 -19.37 10.39
N VAL A 346 10.09 -19.88 11.10
CA VAL A 346 8.75 -20.17 10.52
C VAL A 346 8.04 -18.84 10.25
N CYS A 347 7.67 -18.63 8.99
CA CYS A 347 6.92 -17.45 8.56
C CYS A 347 5.59 -17.80 7.88
N GLY A 348 5.17 -19.06 7.92
CA GLY A 348 3.85 -19.45 7.45
C GLY A 348 3.57 -20.95 7.49
N TYR A 349 2.32 -21.30 7.28
CA TYR A 349 1.77 -22.62 7.54
C TYR A 349 0.84 -23.09 6.42
N VAL A 350 0.66 -24.40 6.33
CA VAL A 350 -0.21 -25.06 5.35
C VAL A 350 -1.07 -26.12 6.04
N THR A 351 -2.37 -26.08 5.77
CA THR A 351 -3.36 -27.11 6.14
C THR A 351 -4.23 -27.42 4.93
N GLY A 352 -3.92 -28.48 4.17
CA GLY A 352 -4.63 -28.78 2.92
C GLY A 352 -4.56 -27.63 1.92
N ARG A 353 -5.73 -27.10 1.51
CA ARG A 353 -5.86 -25.94 0.61
C ARG A 353 -5.88 -24.59 1.34
N CYS A 354 -5.72 -24.56 2.66
CA CYS A 354 -5.54 -23.34 3.43
C CYS A 354 -4.04 -23.07 3.62
N TRP A 355 -3.53 -22.03 2.99
CA TRP A 355 -2.15 -21.57 3.11
C TRP A 355 -2.12 -20.21 3.78
N ALA A 356 -1.12 -19.97 4.60
CA ALA A 356 -1.02 -18.70 5.31
C ALA A 356 0.43 -18.34 5.60
N THR A 357 0.78 -17.04 5.45
CA THR A 357 2.14 -16.55 5.68
C THR A 357 2.13 -15.16 6.31
N TYR A 358 3.19 -14.84 7.04
CA TYR A 358 3.49 -13.48 7.51
C TYR A 358 4.21 -12.63 6.45
N LEU A 359 4.68 -13.24 5.35
CA LEU A 359 5.40 -12.53 4.30
C LEU A 359 4.46 -11.64 3.48
N HIS A 360 4.69 -10.35 3.54
CA HIS A 360 4.19 -9.36 2.58
C HIS A 360 5.11 -9.32 1.36
N GLY A 361 4.56 -8.97 0.18
CA GLY A 361 5.30 -8.98 -1.08
C GLY A 361 5.60 -10.37 -1.62
N ILE A 362 5.00 -11.43 -1.06
CA ILE A 362 5.28 -12.82 -1.47
C ILE A 362 4.96 -13.06 -2.95
N PHE A 363 3.98 -12.38 -3.51
CA PHE A 363 3.61 -12.49 -4.92
C PHE A 363 4.41 -11.58 -5.86
N ASP A 364 5.29 -10.71 -5.34
CA ASP A 364 6.18 -9.89 -6.15
C ASP A 364 7.21 -10.76 -6.89
N ASN A 365 7.58 -11.92 -6.31
CA ASN A 365 8.42 -12.89 -6.97
C ASN A 365 7.66 -13.61 -8.09
N ASP A 366 8.03 -13.33 -9.34
CA ASP A 366 7.38 -13.87 -10.54
C ASP A 366 7.34 -15.39 -10.57
N THR A 367 8.43 -16.06 -10.15
CA THR A 367 8.53 -17.52 -10.16
C THR A 367 7.60 -18.14 -9.13
N PHE A 368 7.60 -17.62 -7.89
CA PHE A 368 6.69 -18.11 -6.86
C PHE A 368 5.23 -17.84 -7.26
N ARG A 369 4.91 -16.61 -7.66
CA ARG A 369 3.56 -16.24 -8.09
C ARG A 369 3.01 -17.16 -9.16
N ARG A 370 3.79 -17.36 -10.24
CA ARG A 370 3.35 -18.22 -11.34
C ARG A 370 3.24 -19.68 -10.92
N THR A 371 4.21 -20.21 -10.16
CA THR A 371 4.17 -21.59 -9.70
C THR A 371 2.98 -21.83 -8.77
N TRP A 372 2.64 -20.85 -7.92
CA TRP A 372 1.47 -20.95 -7.04
C TRP A 372 0.16 -20.92 -7.83
N ILE A 373 0.01 -19.99 -8.78
CA ILE A 373 -1.18 -19.94 -9.66
C ILE A 373 -1.32 -21.27 -10.41
N ASP A 374 -0.26 -21.78 -11.00
CA ASP A 374 -0.28 -23.05 -11.76
C ASP A 374 -0.58 -24.24 -10.86
N HIS A 375 -0.08 -24.26 -9.63
CA HIS A 375 -0.41 -25.28 -8.64
C HIS A 375 -1.91 -25.28 -8.31
N VAL A 376 -2.49 -24.12 -8.05
CA VAL A 376 -3.93 -23.96 -7.80
C VAL A 376 -4.74 -24.37 -9.02
N ARG A 377 -4.35 -23.91 -10.24
CA ARG A 377 -5.02 -24.28 -11.49
C ARG A 377 -5.02 -25.81 -11.70
N ALA A 378 -3.87 -26.44 -11.56
CA ALA A 378 -3.75 -27.90 -11.72
C ALA A 378 -4.61 -28.67 -10.71
N ASP A 379 -4.63 -28.24 -9.46
CA ASP A 379 -5.43 -28.84 -8.39
C ASP A 379 -6.96 -28.66 -8.59
N LEU A 380 -7.37 -27.64 -9.33
CA LEU A 380 -8.75 -27.37 -9.77
C LEU A 380 -9.09 -28.03 -11.12
N GLY A 381 -8.18 -28.77 -11.74
CA GLY A 381 -8.36 -29.37 -13.06
C GLY A 381 -8.27 -28.39 -14.22
N MET A 382 -7.73 -27.18 -13.99
CA MET A 382 -7.45 -26.19 -15.02
C MET A 382 -6.04 -26.42 -15.61
N GLN A 383 -5.80 -25.95 -16.82
CA GLN A 383 -4.48 -26.07 -17.46
C GLN A 383 -3.47 -25.13 -16.81
N ALA A 384 -2.36 -25.66 -16.32
CA ALA A 384 -1.21 -24.87 -15.88
C ALA A 384 -0.50 -24.26 -17.10
N GLN A 385 -0.01 -23.03 -16.96
CA GLN A 385 0.66 -22.32 -18.05
C GLN A 385 2.14 -22.72 -18.20
N GLY A 386 2.79 -23.13 -17.10
CA GLY A 386 4.17 -23.62 -17.05
C GLY A 386 5.23 -22.56 -17.42
N ARG A 387 4.86 -21.30 -17.48
CA ARG A 387 5.77 -20.18 -17.80
C ARG A 387 5.30 -18.90 -17.15
N ILE A 388 6.23 -17.99 -16.86
CA ILE A 388 5.93 -16.63 -16.40
C ILE A 388 5.22 -15.87 -17.53
N LEU A 389 3.99 -15.43 -17.30
CA LEU A 389 3.20 -14.65 -18.26
C LEU A 389 3.48 -13.16 -18.15
N VAL A 390 3.65 -12.68 -16.91
CA VAL A 390 3.92 -11.27 -16.61
C VAL A 390 5.11 -11.18 -15.65
N ARG A 391 5.99 -10.24 -15.89
CA ARG A 391 7.02 -9.84 -14.94
C ARG A 391 6.54 -8.61 -14.18
N TYR A 392 6.54 -8.71 -12.85
CA TYR A 392 6.22 -7.60 -11.95
C TYR A 392 7.54 -6.89 -11.60
N ASP A 393 7.84 -5.86 -12.39
CA ASP A 393 9.12 -5.13 -12.32
C ASP A 393 8.83 -3.65 -12.08
N LEU A 394 8.92 -3.25 -10.81
CA LEU A 394 8.65 -1.88 -10.37
C LEU A 394 9.70 -0.90 -10.93
N GLU A 395 10.95 -1.31 -11.02
CA GLU A 395 12.03 -0.46 -11.55
C GLU A 395 11.76 -0.09 -13.01
N ARG A 396 11.35 -1.07 -13.82
CA ARG A 396 10.97 -0.83 -15.20
C ARG A 396 9.74 0.09 -15.33
N ALA A 397 8.79 -0.05 -14.42
CA ALA A 397 7.62 0.82 -14.38
C ALA A 397 8.00 2.27 -14.00
N LEU A 398 8.92 2.45 -13.05
CA LEU A 398 9.48 3.75 -12.68
C LEU A 398 10.31 4.36 -13.82
N ASP A 399 11.13 3.59 -14.51
CA ASP A 399 11.88 4.05 -15.69
C ASP A 399 10.94 4.54 -16.80
N ARG A 400 9.84 3.82 -17.03
CA ARG A 400 8.81 4.22 -17.99
C ARG A 400 8.15 5.54 -17.58
N LEU A 401 7.82 5.71 -16.30
CA LEU A 401 7.29 6.97 -15.78
C LEU A 401 8.29 8.10 -15.94
N ALA A 402 9.54 7.88 -15.59
CA ALA A 402 10.61 8.86 -15.72
C ALA A 402 10.82 9.31 -17.17
N ALA A 403 10.75 8.38 -18.14
CA ALA A 403 10.85 8.70 -19.56
C ALA A 403 9.68 9.61 -19.99
N VAL A 404 8.44 9.27 -19.62
CA VAL A 404 7.27 10.09 -19.95
C VAL A 404 7.35 11.48 -19.28
N VAL A 405 7.80 11.57 -18.06
CA VAL A 405 7.98 12.87 -17.38
C VAL A 405 9.02 13.71 -18.12
N ARG A 406 10.17 13.15 -18.51
CA ARG A 406 11.21 13.88 -19.27
C ARG A 406 10.72 14.38 -20.63
N GLU A 407 9.84 13.65 -21.29
CA GLU A 407 9.28 14.02 -22.60
C GLU A 407 8.26 15.16 -22.51
N HIS A 408 7.49 15.25 -21.40
CA HIS A 408 6.33 16.13 -21.29
C HIS A 408 6.50 17.29 -20.31
N VAL A 409 7.66 17.38 -19.65
CA VAL A 409 7.99 18.43 -18.68
C VAL A 409 9.22 19.21 -19.16
N ASP A 410 9.20 20.53 -19.00
CA ASP A 410 10.36 21.40 -19.25
C ASP A 410 11.45 21.14 -18.17
N MET A 411 12.19 20.04 -18.40
CA MET A 411 13.28 19.64 -17.50
C MET A 411 14.43 20.63 -17.49
N GLU A 412 14.67 21.36 -18.57
CA GLU A 412 15.72 22.36 -18.68
C GLU A 412 15.47 23.50 -17.67
N THR A 413 14.28 24.05 -17.65
CA THR A 413 13.89 25.07 -16.66
C THR A 413 14.04 24.54 -15.22
N ILE A 414 13.67 23.28 -14.96
CA ILE A 414 13.81 22.66 -13.63
C ILE A 414 15.30 22.56 -13.26
N TYR A 415 16.15 22.05 -14.15
CA TYR A 415 17.59 21.91 -13.87
C TYR A 415 18.27 23.26 -13.67
N GLN A 416 17.93 24.27 -14.45
CA GLN A 416 18.42 25.65 -14.24
C GLN A 416 18.05 26.20 -12.86
N ARG A 417 16.83 25.94 -12.40
CA ARG A 417 16.36 26.34 -11.05
C ARG A 417 17.12 25.64 -9.93
N LEU A 418 17.61 24.44 -10.19
CA LEU A 418 18.40 23.62 -9.24
C LEU A 418 19.91 23.89 -9.34
N GLY A 419 20.35 24.70 -10.30
CA GLY A 419 21.78 24.93 -10.55
C GLY A 419 22.50 23.69 -11.15
N LEU A 420 21.75 22.80 -11.82
CA LEU A 420 22.23 21.58 -12.45
C LEU A 420 22.37 21.77 -13.97
N SER A 421 22.99 22.83 -14.44
CA SER A 421 23.19 23.10 -15.88
C SER A 421 24.43 22.41 -16.44
#